data_ff34d8debe59ad4fa57d4c421727e393
#
_entry.id   ff34d8debe59ad4fa57d4c421727e393
#
_cell.length_a   1.000
_cell.length_b   1.000
_cell.length_c   1.000
_cell.angle_alpha   90.00
_cell.angle_beta   90.00
_cell.angle_gamma   90.00
#
_symmetry.space_group_name_H-M   'P 1'
#
loop_
_entity.id
_entity.type
_entity.pdbx_description
1 polymer ?
#
loop_
_entity_poly.entity_id
_entity_poly.type
_entity_poly.pdbx_seq_one_letter_code
_entity_poly.pdbx_strand_id
1 'polypeptide(L)'
;AAFNADFDGDQMAVHVPLSLEAQLEARALMMSSNNILSPANGDPIIVPSQDVVLGLYYMTRERVGARGEGMVFADVAEVHRAYEGRHIDLQARITVRVVEWQVVGDDKQERHRTVKTTVGRCLLSEILPRGLSFDLVNQDMTKKVISATINACYRVLGLKETVVFADQLMYMGFQYATRAGISFGEIGRAHV
;
A
#
# COMPACT_ATOMS: atom_id res chain seq x y z
N ALA A 1 -1.38 4.26 16.27
CA ALA A 1 -2.80 3.85 16.16
C ALA A 1 -3.35 3.30 17.48
N ALA A 2 -2.62 2.42 18.20
CA ALA A 2 -3.09 1.83 19.45
C ALA A 2 -3.41 2.86 20.55
N PHE A 3 -2.66 3.96 20.59
CA PHE A 3 -2.89 5.04 21.56
C PHE A 3 -3.85 6.11 21.05
N ASN A 4 -4.25 6.05 19.79
CA ASN A 4 -4.99 7.13 19.12
C ASN A 4 -4.34 8.50 19.36
N ALA A 5 -3.00 8.53 19.39
CA ALA A 5 -2.22 9.73 19.63
C ALA A 5 -2.05 10.54 18.34
N ASP A 6 -2.13 11.86 18.46
CA ASP A 6 -1.67 12.81 17.46
C ASP A 6 -0.64 13.77 18.09
N PHE A 7 -0.15 14.73 17.33
CA PHE A 7 0.91 15.62 17.77
C PHE A 7 0.41 17.06 17.97
N ASP A 8 -0.84 17.21 18.34
CA ASP A 8 -1.51 18.52 18.57
C ASP A 8 -1.46 18.99 20.04
N GLY A 9 -0.75 18.30 20.90
CA GLY A 9 -0.60 18.60 22.31
C GLY A 9 -0.89 17.44 23.26
N ASP A 10 -1.04 16.22 22.74
CA ASP A 10 -1.22 15.03 23.55
C ASP A 10 -0.05 14.81 24.51
N GLN A 11 -0.37 14.51 25.76
CA GLN A 11 0.60 14.15 26.79
C GLN A 11 0.58 12.65 27.04
N MET A 12 1.78 12.06 27.08
CA MET A 12 1.95 10.64 27.34
C MET A 12 3.08 10.43 28.35
N ALA A 13 2.91 9.44 29.23
CA ALA A 13 3.96 9.04 30.16
C ALA A 13 4.95 8.11 29.46
N VAL A 14 6.23 8.27 29.77
CA VAL A 14 7.31 7.40 29.30
C VAL A 14 7.79 6.55 30.48
N HIS A 15 7.77 5.24 30.29
CA HIS A 15 8.23 4.26 31.29
C HIS A 15 9.41 3.46 30.75
N VAL A 16 10.44 3.28 31.57
CA VAL A 16 11.58 2.41 31.27
C VAL A 16 11.38 1.07 31.98
N PRO A 17 11.32 -0.06 31.26
CA PRO A 17 11.19 -1.36 31.89
C PRO A 17 12.48 -1.72 32.66
N LEU A 18 12.37 -1.95 33.98
CA LEU A 18 13.52 -2.17 34.85
C LEU A 18 13.84 -3.66 35.07
N SER A 19 12.83 -4.54 35.08
CA SER A 19 13.03 -5.98 35.26
C SER A 19 13.23 -6.70 33.91
N LEU A 20 13.84 -7.87 33.92
CA LEU A 20 14.00 -8.70 32.73
C LEU A 20 12.65 -9.15 32.16
N GLU A 21 11.69 -9.46 33.01
CA GLU A 21 10.35 -9.84 32.62
C GLU A 21 9.66 -8.69 31.88
N ALA A 22 9.72 -7.47 32.44
CA ALA A 22 9.14 -6.29 31.79
C ALA A 22 9.82 -5.98 30.43
N GLN A 23 11.13 -6.18 30.32
CA GLN A 23 11.86 -6.01 29.03
C GLN A 23 11.42 -7.07 28.02
N LEU A 24 11.21 -8.31 28.44
CA LEU A 24 10.72 -9.38 27.56
C LEU A 24 9.28 -9.11 27.11
N GLU A 25 8.40 -8.68 28.00
CA GLU A 25 7.05 -8.28 27.64
C GLU A 25 7.02 -7.12 26.64
N ALA A 26 7.84 -6.10 26.87
CA ALA A 26 7.94 -4.97 25.95
C ALA A 26 8.36 -5.40 24.54
N ARG A 27 9.33 -6.31 24.42
CA ARG A 27 9.81 -6.83 23.13
C ARG A 27 8.83 -7.81 22.49
N ALA A 28 8.26 -8.74 23.25
CA ALA A 28 7.43 -9.80 22.71
C ALA A 28 5.98 -9.34 22.43
N LEU A 29 5.41 -8.50 23.30
CA LEU A 29 4.00 -8.16 23.27
C LEU A 29 3.72 -6.73 22.81
N MET A 30 4.62 -5.78 23.08
CA MET A 30 4.34 -4.36 22.81
C MET A 30 4.89 -3.84 21.48
N MET A 31 5.86 -4.52 20.87
CA MET A 31 6.38 -4.08 19.58
C MET A 31 5.30 -4.11 18.50
N SER A 32 5.17 -3.02 17.76
CA SER A 32 4.17 -2.88 16.68
C SER A 32 4.34 -3.93 15.58
N SER A 33 5.57 -4.36 15.29
CA SER A 33 5.86 -5.43 14.33
C SER A 33 5.24 -6.79 14.73
N ASN A 34 4.96 -7.00 16.03
CA ASN A 34 4.34 -8.22 16.53
C ASN A 34 2.82 -8.10 16.68
N ASN A 35 2.27 -6.88 16.51
CA ASN A 35 0.85 -6.58 16.66
C ASN A 35 0.21 -6.17 15.34
N ILE A 36 0.18 -7.09 14.38
CA ILE A 36 -0.36 -6.84 13.05
C ILE A 36 -1.88 -6.91 13.02
N LEU A 37 -2.45 -7.88 13.73
CA LEU A 37 -3.89 -8.10 13.80
C LEU A 37 -4.43 -7.69 15.16
N SER A 38 -5.63 -7.09 15.16
CA SER A 38 -6.36 -6.77 16.37
C SER A 38 -6.85 -8.06 17.06
N PRO A 39 -6.59 -8.22 18.36
CA PRO A 39 -7.12 -9.36 19.10
C PRO A 39 -8.66 -9.31 19.27
N ALA A 40 -9.29 -8.17 19.05
CA ALA A 40 -10.73 -7.99 19.20
C ALA A 40 -11.52 -8.57 18.01
N ASN A 41 -11.05 -8.39 16.80
CA ASN A 41 -11.78 -8.75 15.57
C ASN A 41 -10.91 -9.41 14.49
N GLY A 42 -9.61 -9.53 14.70
CA GLY A 42 -8.68 -10.10 13.72
C GLY A 42 -8.38 -9.22 12.51
N ASP A 43 -8.82 -7.97 12.52
CA ASP A 43 -8.50 -7.02 11.43
C ASP A 43 -7.09 -6.47 11.57
N PRO A 44 -6.42 -6.12 10.47
CA PRO A 44 -5.10 -5.49 10.54
C PRO A 44 -5.15 -4.15 11.27
N ILE A 45 -4.25 -3.95 12.24
CA ILE A 45 -4.07 -2.66 12.95
C ILE A 45 -3.17 -1.73 12.13
N ILE A 46 -2.17 -2.26 11.45
CA ILE A 46 -1.17 -1.49 10.68
C ILE A 46 -1.68 -1.01 9.32
N VAL A 47 -2.95 -0.63 9.24
CA VAL A 47 -3.54 -0.12 8.01
C VAL A 47 -3.21 1.36 7.86
N PRO A 48 -2.61 1.77 6.73
CA PRO A 48 -2.40 3.17 6.42
C PRO A 48 -3.69 3.99 6.48
N SER A 49 -3.56 5.27 6.82
CA SER A 49 -4.67 6.21 6.90
C SER A 49 -4.27 7.58 6.33
N GLN A 50 -5.22 8.51 6.27
CA GLN A 50 -5.01 9.91 5.89
C GLN A 50 -4.28 10.06 4.54
N ASP A 51 -3.15 10.77 4.52
CA ASP A 51 -2.42 11.14 3.30
C ASP A 51 -1.89 9.92 2.53
N VAL A 52 -1.55 8.84 3.23
CA VAL A 52 -1.11 7.59 2.59
C VAL A 52 -2.21 7.02 1.72
N VAL A 53 -3.44 6.92 2.26
CA VAL A 53 -4.60 6.44 1.51
C VAL A 53 -4.92 7.37 0.35
N LEU A 54 -4.82 8.67 0.57
CA LEU A 54 -5.05 9.68 -0.47
C LEU A 54 -4.06 9.53 -1.63
N GLY A 55 -2.77 9.37 -1.32
CA GLY A 55 -1.72 9.18 -2.31
C GLY A 55 -1.89 7.89 -3.11
N LEU A 56 -2.19 6.77 -2.44
CA LEU A 56 -2.44 5.49 -3.09
C LEU A 56 -3.71 5.51 -3.96
N TYR A 57 -4.76 6.15 -3.47
CA TYR A 57 -6.00 6.32 -4.24
C TYR A 57 -5.76 7.17 -5.48
N TYR A 58 -5.08 8.33 -5.35
CA TYR A 58 -4.72 9.18 -6.48
C TYR A 58 -3.90 8.43 -7.52
N MET A 59 -2.91 7.64 -7.08
CA MET A 59 -2.05 6.85 -7.94
C MET A 59 -2.81 5.79 -8.73
N THR A 60 -3.76 5.11 -8.09
CA THR A 60 -4.43 3.94 -8.67
C THR A 60 -5.73 4.27 -9.40
N ARG A 61 -6.21 5.51 -9.28
CA ARG A 61 -7.40 5.96 -9.99
C ARG A 61 -7.18 5.98 -11.50
N GLU A 62 -8.22 5.66 -12.22
CA GLU A 62 -8.24 5.72 -13.69
C GLU A 62 -8.73 7.09 -14.18
N ARG A 63 -8.13 7.59 -15.24
CA ARG A 63 -8.55 8.80 -15.95
C ARG A 63 -8.69 8.52 -17.45
N VAL A 64 -9.87 8.73 -17.99
CA VAL A 64 -10.14 8.60 -19.41
C VAL A 64 -9.49 9.76 -20.18
N GLY A 65 -8.92 9.47 -21.34
CA GLY A 65 -8.23 10.46 -22.18
C GLY A 65 -6.87 10.91 -21.63
N ALA A 66 -6.27 10.15 -20.71
CA ALA A 66 -4.94 10.43 -20.23
C ALA A 66 -3.88 10.12 -21.31
N ARG A 67 -2.79 10.88 -21.30
CA ARG A 67 -1.70 10.68 -22.25
C ARG A 67 -1.10 9.27 -22.14
N GLY A 68 -0.99 8.57 -23.27
CA GLY A 68 -0.52 7.19 -23.34
C GLY A 68 -1.60 6.14 -23.14
N GLU A 69 -2.89 6.53 -23.13
CA GLU A 69 -3.99 5.57 -23.04
C GLU A 69 -3.95 4.58 -24.20
N GLY A 70 -4.14 3.29 -23.88
CA GLY A 70 -4.15 2.19 -24.85
C GLY A 70 -2.78 1.66 -25.25
N MET A 71 -1.69 2.22 -24.74
CA MET A 71 -0.34 1.69 -25.01
C MET A 71 -0.14 0.30 -24.40
N VAL A 72 0.70 -0.49 -25.05
CA VAL A 72 1.03 -1.87 -24.66
C VAL A 72 2.51 -1.93 -24.29
N PHE A 73 2.81 -2.54 -23.16
CA PHE A 73 4.16 -2.66 -22.61
C PHE A 73 4.54 -4.11 -22.39
N ALA A 74 5.80 -4.43 -22.61
CA ALA A 74 6.33 -5.77 -22.46
C ALA A 74 6.54 -6.17 -20.99
N ASP A 75 6.88 -5.19 -20.14
CA ASP A 75 7.12 -5.42 -18.70
C ASP A 75 6.85 -4.14 -17.87
N VAL A 76 6.92 -4.29 -16.54
CA VAL A 76 6.71 -3.17 -15.58
C VAL A 76 7.85 -2.15 -15.67
N ALA A 77 9.08 -2.59 -15.96
CA ALA A 77 10.23 -1.71 -16.05
C ALA A 77 10.14 -0.79 -17.28
N GLU A 78 9.53 -1.25 -18.37
CA GLU A 78 9.24 -0.42 -19.54
C GLU A 78 8.20 0.66 -19.22
N VAL A 79 7.16 0.31 -18.47
CA VAL A 79 6.16 1.28 -17.97
C VAL A 79 6.82 2.35 -17.11
N HIS A 80 7.72 1.96 -16.21
CA HIS A 80 8.44 2.87 -15.32
C HIS A 80 9.27 3.88 -16.14
N ARG A 81 10.06 3.41 -17.09
CA ARG A 81 10.87 4.28 -18.00
C ARG A 81 9.99 5.24 -18.80
N ALA A 82 8.87 4.76 -19.33
CA ALA A 82 7.93 5.60 -20.08
C ALA A 82 7.27 6.67 -19.20
N TYR A 83 6.98 6.34 -17.95
CA TYR A 83 6.44 7.29 -16.99
C TYR A 83 7.46 8.34 -16.56
N GLU A 84 8.69 7.95 -16.24
CA GLU A 84 9.77 8.88 -15.91
C GLU A 84 10.11 9.80 -17.10
N GLY A 85 10.09 9.25 -18.32
CA GLY A 85 10.26 10.02 -19.56
C GLY A 85 9.07 10.94 -19.88
N ARG A 86 8.02 10.96 -19.04
CA ARG A 86 6.79 11.76 -19.26
C ARG A 86 6.07 11.46 -20.58
N HIS A 87 6.22 10.25 -21.10
CA HIS A 87 5.50 9.81 -22.31
C HIS A 87 4.08 9.37 -21.99
N ILE A 88 3.83 8.92 -20.75
CA ILE A 88 2.55 8.44 -20.27
C ILE A 88 2.20 9.10 -18.94
N ASP A 89 0.90 9.27 -18.69
CA ASP A 89 0.38 9.78 -17.42
C ASP A 89 0.15 8.63 -16.43
N LEU A 90 0.26 8.94 -15.14
CA LEU A 90 0.10 7.97 -14.05
C LEU A 90 -1.24 7.22 -14.08
N GLN A 91 -2.30 7.91 -14.49
CA GLN A 91 -3.68 7.43 -14.48
C GLN A 91 -4.15 6.89 -15.84
N ALA A 92 -3.22 6.78 -16.80
CA ALA A 92 -3.52 6.28 -18.13
C ALA A 92 -3.79 4.77 -18.11
N ARG A 93 -4.81 4.33 -18.84
CA ARG A 93 -5.07 2.91 -19.07
C ARG A 93 -4.03 2.33 -20.02
N ILE A 94 -3.41 1.25 -19.61
CA ILE A 94 -2.40 0.53 -20.39
C ILE A 94 -2.66 -0.98 -20.39
N THR A 95 -2.00 -1.66 -21.28
CA THR A 95 -1.91 -3.13 -21.27
C THR A 95 -0.47 -3.51 -21.01
N VAL A 96 -0.21 -4.33 -20.00
CA VAL A 96 1.15 -4.72 -19.62
C VAL A 96 1.21 -6.21 -19.32
N ARG A 97 2.34 -6.83 -19.62
CA ARG A 97 2.65 -8.19 -19.21
C ARG A 97 3.28 -8.15 -17.82
N VAL A 98 2.55 -8.71 -16.83
CA VAL A 98 3.01 -8.83 -15.45
C VAL A 98 3.50 -10.25 -15.17
N VAL A 99 4.44 -10.35 -14.24
CA VAL A 99 4.92 -11.63 -13.71
C VAL A 99 4.23 -11.87 -12.39
N GLU A 100 3.47 -12.94 -12.31
CA GLU A 100 2.84 -13.39 -11.06
C GLU A 100 3.53 -14.66 -10.58
N TRP A 101 3.61 -14.80 -9.27
CA TRP A 101 4.11 -16.01 -8.64
C TRP A 101 2.94 -16.86 -8.19
N GLN A 102 2.81 -18.05 -8.75
CA GLN A 102 1.79 -19.01 -8.35
C GLN A 102 2.46 -20.14 -7.55
N VAL A 103 1.89 -20.43 -6.39
CA VAL A 103 2.32 -21.58 -5.58
C VAL A 103 1.62 -22.81 -6.13
N VAL A 104 2.38 -23.76 -6.68
CA VAL A 104 1.88 -25.06 -7.16
C VAL A 104 2.58 -26.15 -6.35
N GLY A 105 1.89 -26.65 -5.31
CA GLY A 105 2.52 -27.53 -4.31
C GLY A 105 3.53 -26.74 -3.47
N ASP A 106 4.77 -27.24 -3.37
CA ASP A 106 5.86 -26.58 -2.66
C ASP A 106 6.69 -25.64 -3.57
N ASP A 107 6.45 -25.65 -4.88
CA ASP A 107 7.20 -24.84 -5.83
C ASP A 107 6.49 -23.53 -6.16
N LYS A 108 7.28 -22.45 -6.24
CA LYS A 108 6.85 -21.13 -6.72
C LYS A 108 7.18 -21.03 -8.21
N GLN A 109 6.17 -21.02 -9.06
CA GLN A 109 6.34 -20.88 -10.52
C GLN A 109 5.99 -19.47 -10.98
N GLU A 110 6.80 -18.95 -11.90
CA GLU A 110 6.53 -17.69 -12.58
C GLU A 110 5.46 -17.89 -13.67
N ARG A 111 4.44 -17.07 -13.63
CA ARG A 111 3.42 -17.00 -14.65
C ARG A 111 3.36 -15.62 -15.27
N HIS A 112 3.52 -15.56 -16.57
CA HIS A 112 3.32 -14.31 -17.32
C HIS A 112 1.85 -14.15 -17.70
N ARG A 113 1.28 -13.00 -17.35
CA ARG A 113 -0.10 -12.65 -17.70
C ARG A 113 -0.16 -11.24 -18.27
N THR A 114 -0.84 -11.08 -19.41
CA THR A 114 -1.15 -9.76 -19.96
C THR A 114 -2.43 -9.25 -19.32
N VAL A 115 -2.34 -8.06 -18.71
CA VAL A 115 -3.45 -7.46 -17.97
C VAL A 115 -3.71 -6.03 -18.45
N LYS A 116 -4.98 -5.63 -18.41
CA LYS A 116 -5.38 -4.22 -18.58
C LYS A 116 -5.35 -3.56 -17.21
N THR A 117 -4.63 -2.47 -17.09
CA THR A 117 -4.41 -1.78 -15.81
C THR A 117 -4.14 -0.29 -16.05
N THR A 118 -3.77 0.44 -15.01
CA THR A 118 -3.25 1.80 -15.13
C THR A 118 -1.75 1.82 -14.80
N VAL A 119 -1.06 2.87 -15.27
CA VAL A 119 0.37 3.07 -14.96
C VAL A 119 0.61 3.03 -13.46
N GLY A 120 -0.21 3.73 -12.66
CA GLY A 120 -0.06 3.78 -11.22
C GLY A 120 -0.23 2.41 -10.54
N ARG A 121 -1.21 1.59 -10.95
CA ARG A 121 -1.38 0.22 -10.42
C ARG A 121 -0.22 -0.68 -10.80
N CYS A 122 0.33 -0.48 -12.00
CA CYS A 122 1.52 -1.19 -12.46
C CYS A 122 2.74 -0.86 -11.59
N LEU A 123 2.98 0.42 -11.31
CA LEU A 123 4.06 0.85 -10.40
C LEU A 123 3.84 0.37 -8.96
N LEU A 124 2.59 0.34 -8.49
CA LEU A 124 2.26 -0.21 -7.18
C LEU A 124 2.60 -1.70 -7.08
N SER A 125 2.50 -2.43 -8.17
CA SER A 125 2.84 -3.87 -8.17
C SER A 125 4.32 -4.16 -7.92
N GLU A 126 5.22 -3.19 -8.08
CA GLU A 126 6.65 -3.36 -7.82
C GLU A 126 6.94 -3.66 -6.33
N ILE A 127 6.12 -3.12 -5.44
CA ILE A 127 6.24 -3.38 -4.00
C ILE A 127 5.43 -4.59 -3.53
N LEU A 128 4.64 -5.22 -4.42
CA LEU A 128 3.83 -6.37 -4.07
C LEU A 128 4.73 -7.59 -3.78
N PRO A 129 4.64 -8.20 -2.59
CA PRO A 129 5.45 -9.36 -2.27
C PRO A 129 5.18 -10.54 -3.20
N ARG A 130 6.22 -11.31 -3.50
CA ARG A 130 6.13 -12.52 -4.33
C ARG A 130 5.20 -13.54 -3.69
N GLY A 131 4.19 -13.96 -4.42
CA GLY A 131 3.15 -14.89 -3.96
C GLY A 131 1.77 -14.27 -3.79
N LEU A 132 1.64 -12.95 -3.98
CA LEU A 132 0.35 -12.30 -4.07
C LEU A 132 -0.06 -12.04 -5.53
N SER A 133 -1.36 -12.13 -5.80
CA SER A 133 -1.89 -11.84 -7.12
C SER A 133 -1.90 -10.35 -7.41
N PHE A 134 -1.57 -9.98 -8.65
CA PHE A 134 -1.69 -8.61 -9.16
C PHE A 134 -3.13 -8.05 -9.05
N ASP A 135 -4.14 -8.91 -9.07
CA ASP A 135 -5.55 -8.48 -8.98
C ASP A 135 -5.87 -7.76 -7.66
N LEU A 136 -5.11 -8.00 -6.59
CA LEU A 136 -5.26 -7.29 -5.31
C LEU A 136 -4.97 -5.80 -5.42
N VAL A 137 -4.08 -5.40 -6.33
CA VAL A 137 -3.68 -4.00 -6.55
C VAL A 137 -4.25 -3.42 -7.86
N ASN A 138 -4.89 -4.24 -8.71
CA ASN A 138 -5.49 -3.79 -9.96
C ASN A 138 -6.88 -3.17 -9.77
N GLN A 139 -7.03 -2.35 -8.76
CA GLN A 139 -8.26 -1.63 -8.43
C GLN A 139 -7.93 -0.32 -7.72
N ASP A 140 -8.93 0.52 -7.50
CA ASP A 140 -8.74 1.76 -6.76
C ASP A 140 -8.41 1.45 -5.29
N MET A 141 -7.25 1.91 -4.82
CA MET A 141 -6.76 1.62 -3.48
C MET A 141 -7.48 2.48 -2.42
N THR A 142 -8.71 2.09 -2.12
CA THR A 142 -9.46 2.64 -0.98
C THR A 142 -8.98 2.05 0.34
N LYS A 143 -9.30 2.69 1.48
CA LYS A 143 -8.94 2.17 2.80
C LYS A 143 -9.36 0.71 3.02
N LYS A 144 -10.55 0.32 2.53
CA LYS A 144 -11.05 -1.07 2.62
C LYS A 144 -10.21 -2.04 1.79
N VAL A 145 -9.85 -1.65 0.58
CA VAL A 145 -9.01 -2.47 -0.32
C VAL A 145 -7.61 -2.64 0.26
N ILE A 146 -7.02 -1.56 0.77
CA ILE A 146 -5.71 -1.60 1.43
C ILE A 146 -5.72 -2.56 2.62
N SER A 147 -6.73 -2.46 3.48
CA SER A 147 -6.90 -3.37 4.62
C SER A 147 -7.03 -4.83 4.19
N ALA A 148 -7.85 -5.10 3.17
CA ALA A 148 -8.02 -6.43 2.61
C ALA A 148 -6.71 -6.98 2.01
N THR A 149 -5.94 -6.14 1.31
CA THR A 149 -4.64 -6.52 0.72
C THR A 149 -3.61 -6.85 1.80
N ILE A 150 -3.53 -6.05 2.88
CA ILE A 150 -2.64 -6.33 4.02
C ILE A 150 -3.05 -7.63 4.72
N ASN A 151 -4.35 -7.86 4.91
CA ASN A 151 -4.85 -9.11 5.50
C ASN A 151 -4.50 -10.33 4.62
N ALA A 152 -4.70 -10.22 3.30
CA ALA A 152 -4.31 -11.27 2.36
C ALA A 152 -2.81 -11.56 2.41
N CYS A 153 -1.98 -10.50 2.46
CA CYS A 153 -0.53 -10.61 2.61
C CYS A 153 -0.16 -11.39 3.88
N TYR A 154 -0.76 -11.02 5.02
CA TYR A 154 -0.49 -11.69 6.30
C TYR A 154 -0.87 -13.17 6.27
N ARG A 155 -2.00 -13.51 5.68
CA ARG A 155 -2.49 -14.90 5.60
C ARG A 155 -1.63 -15.79 4.70
N VAL A 156 -1.10 -15.24 3.62
CA VAL A 156 -0.33 -16.01 2.61
C VAL A 156 1.16 -16.05 2.93
N LEU A 157 1.73 -14.93 3.36
CA LEU A 157 3.18 -14.75 3.48
C LEU A 157 3.67 -14.60 4.93
N GLY A 158 2.76 -14.40 5.87
CA GLY A 158 3.08 -14.27 7.29
C GLY A 158 3.55 -12.88 7.70
N LEU A 159 4.02 -12.79 8.94
CA LEU A 159 4.29 -11.54 9.66
C LEU A 159 5.33 -10.65 8.97
N LYS A 160 6.51 -11.20 8.67
CA LYS A 160 7.67 -10.44 8.20
C LYS A 160 7.40 -9.71 6.89
N GLU A 161 6.89 -10.44 5.89
CA GLU A 161 6.57 -9.88 4.57
C GLU A 161 5.47 -8.83 4.65
N THR A 162 4.51 -9.02 5.56
CA THR A 162 3.41 -8.06 5.76
C THR A 162 3.92 -6.73 6.33
N VAL A 163 4.84 -6.77 7.29
CA VAL A 163 5.43 -5.54 7.87
C VAL A 163 6.21 -4.78 6.81
N VAL A 164 7.05 -5.47 6.05
CA VAL A 164 7.84 -4.85 4.97
C VAL A 164 6.93 -4.26 3.89
N PHE A 165 5.91 -4.99 3.49
CA PHE A 165 4.94 -4.52 2.51
C PHE A 165 4.16 -3.28 3.00
N ALA A 166 3.68 -3.30 4.24
CA ALA A 166 2.97 -2.15 4.82
C ALA A 166 3.85 -0.90 4.91
N ASP A 167 5.12 -1.06 5.23
CA ASP A 167 6.10 0.02 5.29
C ASP A 167 6.36 0.61 3.90
N GLN A 168 6.61 -0.22 2.89
CA GLN A 168 6.78 0.22 1.50
C GLN A 168 5.52 0.91 0.96
N LEU A 169 4.34 0.39 1.30
CA LEU A 169 3.05 0.97 0.92
C LEU A 169 2.88 2.38 1.52
N MET A 170 3.28 2.56 2.77
CA MET A 170 3.27 3.86 3.46
C MET A 170 4.18 4.87 2.75
N TYR A 171 5.43 4.52 2.47
CA TYR A 171 6.36 5.41 1.76
C TYR A 171 5.87 5.78 0.37
N MET A 172 5.36 4.82 -0.37
CA MET A 172 4.80 5.07 -1.70
C MET A 172 3.58 6.00 -1.63
N GLY A 173 2.68 5.78 -0.66
CA GLY A 173 1.53 6.64 -0.44
C GLY A 173 1.92 8.09 -0.16
N PHE A 174 2.86 8.34 0.72
CA PHE A 174 3.39 9.68 0.99
C PHE A 174 4.03 10.31 -0.25
N GLN A 175 4.84 9.56 -0.98
CA GLN A 175 5.50 10.04 -2.19
C GLN A 175 4.48 10.51 -3.24
N TYR A 176 3.43 9.74 -3.48
CA TYR A 176 2.41 10.10 -4.46
C TYR A 176 1.43 11.14 -3.95
N ALA A 177 1.16 11.24 -2.66
CA ALA A 177 0.42 12.35 -2.07
C ALA A 177 1.16 13.69 -2.29
N THR A 178 2.48 13.70 -2.07
CA THR A 178 3.33 14.87 -2.32
C THR A 178 3.37 15.24 -3.80
N ARG A 179 3.53 14.26 -4.70
CA ARG A 179 3.54 14.50 -6.15
C ARG A 179 2.19 14.98 -6.68
N ALA A 180 1.10 14.53 -6.08
CA ALA A 180 -0.26 14.94 -6.43
C ALA A 180 -0.53 16.41 -6.11
N GLY A 181 0.15 16.97 -5.09
CA GLY A 181 0.00 18.37 -4.67
C GLY A 181 -1.43 18.69 -4.22
N ILE A 182 -2.11 17.72 -3.58
CA ILE A 182 -3.50 17.88 -3.16
C ILE A 182 -3.54 18.77 -1.92
N SER A 183 -4.28 19.87 -2.01
CA SER A 183 -4.59 20.76 -0.89
C SER A 183 -6.08 20.76 -0.63
N PHE A 184 -6.46 20.64 0.64
CA PHE A 184 -7.83 20.87 1.08
C PHE A 184 -7.89 22.23 1.77
N GLY A 185 -8.53 23.20 1.15
CA GLY A 185 -8.85 24.46 1.83
C GLY A 185 -10.13 24.28 2.66
N GLU A 186 -10.16 24.77 3.89
CA GLU A 186 -11.39 25.02 4.60
C GLU A 186 -12.11 26.20 3.91
N ILE A 187 -12.82 25.93 2.84
CA ILE A 187 -13.78 26.88 2.29
C ILE A 187 -14.94 26.86 3.25
N GLY A 188 -15.16 27.99 3.93
CA GLY A 188 -16.14 28.14 4.98
C GLY A 188 -17.47 27.48 4.66
N ARG A 189 -18.08 26.83 5.63
CA ARG A 189 -19.42 26.28 5.53
C ARG A 189 -20.35 27.40 5.08
N ALA A 190 -20.86 27.31 3.87
CA ALA A 190 -22.00 28.10 3.48
C ALA A 190 -23.14 27.70 4.43
N HIS A 191 -23.52 28.58 5.32
CA HIS A 191 -24.75 28.45 6.07
C HIS A 191 -25.87 28.62 5.07
N VAL A 192 -26.55 27.53 4.74
CA VAL A 192 -27.88 27.54 4.11
C VAL A 192 -28.89 27.50 5.24
#